data_9928568adc2c0c35f0719c1dd1ee63b0
#
_entry.id   9928568adc2c0c35f0719c1dd1ee63b0
#
_cell.length_a   1.000
_cell.length_b   1.000
_cell.length_c   1.000
_cell.angle_alpha   90.00
_cell.angle_beta   90.00
_cell.angle_gamma   90.00
#
_symmetry.space_group_name_H-M   'P 1'
#
loop_
_entity.id
_entity.type
_entity.pdbx_description
1 polymer ?
#
loop_
_entity_poly.entity_id
_entity_poly.type
_entity_poly.pdbx_seq_one_letter_code
_entity_poly.pdbx_strand_id
1 'polypeptide(L)'
;MNLKFEVGTTVLKIKEKSIENYLKSLFKKHVKIVSVKKLGEGFHNAVFSILVKKGKKDVEFIIRIVRGDTGWGHDYVSDRASTLLLQHRLLNIAPKHTARRSFDVLAILKNGEIASLGNSIEFFNLVEKISLKKWRPYSEDLFEIAKRGFLNEKDIKRCCIIADYISSLHSIKIKNEKLYKRHIRDLIGHGEMIMGVIDTY
;
A
#
# COMPACT_ATOMS: atom_id res chain seq x y z
N MET A 1 -26.80 4.20 4.27
CA MET A 1 -26.54 3.15 5.27
C MET A 1 -25.05 2.79 5.21
N ASN A 2 -24.47 2.28 6.29
CA ASN A 2 -23.10 1.75 6.29
C ASN A 2 -23.16 0.24 6.31
N LEU A 3 -22.47 -0.41 5.38
CA LEU A 3 -22.21 -1.83 5.40
C LEU A 3 -21.07 -2.13 6.39
N LYS A 4 -21.20 -3.19 7.14
CA LYS A 4 -20.18 -3.64 8.10
C LYS A 4 -19.52 -4.91 7.60
N PHE A 5 -18.17 -4.93 7.61
CA PHE A 5 -17.36 -6.08 7.25
C PHE A 5 -16.50 -6.46 8.45
N GLU A 6 -16.78 -7.58 9.05
CA GLU A 6 -16.02 -8.13 10.17
C GLU A 6 -14.83 -8.94 9.62
N VAL A 7 -13.62 -8.47 9.89
CA VAL A 7 -12.36 -9.02 9.38
C VAL A 7 -11.41 -9.22 10.55
N GLY A 8 -11.25 -10.44 11.01
CA GLY A 8 -10.54 -10.74 12.24
C GLY A 8 -11.11 -9.95 13.43
N THR A 9 -10.26 -9.22 14.09
CA THR A 9 -10.62 -8.35 15.22
C THR A 9 -11.12 -6.95 14.80
N THR A 10 -11.16 -6.65 13.51
CA THR A 10 -11.48 -5.32 12.98
C THR A 10 -12.86 -5.29 12.34
N VAL A 11 -13.63 -4.23 12.59
CA VAL A 11 -14.90 -3.96 11.89
C VAL A 11 -14.70 -2.77 10.94
N LEU A 12 -14.74 -3.05 9.65
CA LEU A 12 -14.66 -2.03 8.60
C LEU A 12 -16.07 -1.54 8.24
N LYS A 13 -16.21 -0.23 8.08
CA LYS A 13 -17.48 0.41 7.70
C LYS A 13 -17.32 1.06 6.34
N ILE A 14 -18.18 0.68 5.39
CA ILE A 14 -18.20 1.24 4.04
C ILE A 14 -19.58 1.81 3.77
N LYS A 15 -19.65 3.03 3.23
CA LYS A 15 -20.91 3.61 2.78
C LYS A 15 -21.48 2.78 1.61
N GLU A 16 -22.67 2.24 1.78
CA GLU A 16 -23.37 1.48 0.74
C GLU A 16 -23.44 2.25 -0.57
N LYS A 17 -23.79 3.53 -0.50
CA LYS A 17 -23.88 4.42 -1.65
C LYS A 17 -22.55 4.55 -2.42
N SER A 18 -21.43 4.49 -1.72
CA SER A 18 -20.10 4.55 -2.35
C SER A 18 -19.86 3.33 -3.24
N ILE A 19 -20.21 2.13 -2.76
CA ILE A 19 -20.10 0.89 -3.57
C ILE A 19 -21.08 0.94 -4.74
N GLU A 20 -22.33 1.34 -4.53
CA GLU A 20 -23.31 1.46 -5.61
C GLU A 20 -22.86 2.43 -6.70
N ASN A 21 -22.33 3.60 -6.32
CA ASN A 21 -21.82 4.60 -7.25
C ASN A 21 -20.64 4.07 -8.06
N TYR A 22 -19.70 3.38 -7.40
CA TYR A 22 -18.57 2.74 -8.06
C TYR A 22 -19.06 1.68 -9.08
N LEU A 23 -19.93 0.77 -8.67
CA LEU A 23 -20.45 -0.28 -9.56
C LEU A 23 -21.30 0.32 -10.71
N LYS A 24 -22.03 1.41 -10.46
CA LYS A 24 -22.74 2.15 -11.50
C LYS A 24 -21.76 2.73 -12.54
N SER A 25 -20.66 3.32 -12.10
CA SER A 25 -19.61 3.82 -12.98
C SER A 25 -18.97 2.68 -13.79
N LEU A 26 -18.61 1.57 -13.14
CA LEU A 26 -17.98 0.41 -13.76
C LEU A 26 -18.88 -0.23 -14.84
N PHE A 27 -20.17 -0.38 -14.58
CA PHE A 27 -21.09 -1.09 -15.49
C PHE A 27 -21.95 -0.17 -16.35
N LYS A 28 -21.87 1.16 -16.13
CA LYS A 28 -22.71 2.16 -16.84
C LYS A 28 -24.21 1.81 -16.78
N LYS A 29 -24.66 1.25 -15.65
CA LYS A 29 -26.06 0.82 -15.39
C LYS A 29 -26.40 1.11 -13.94
N HIS A 30 -27.70 1.31 -13.67
CA HIS A 30 -28.18 1.41 -12.30
C HIS A 30 -27.90 0.13 -11.54
N VAL A 31 -27.30 0.26 -10.36
CA VAL A 31 -26.93 -0.84 -9.48
C VAL A 31 -27.46 -0.53 -8.08
N LYS A 32 -28.08 -1.53 -7.44
CA LYS A 32 -28.53 -1.46 -6.04
C LYS A 32 -28.04 -2.70 -5.30
N ILE A 33 -27.46 -2.51 -4.12
CA ILE A 33 -27.06 -3.60 -3.25
C ILE A 33 -28.31 -4.27 -2.67
N VAL A 34 -28.38 -5.58 -2.77
CA VAL A 34 -29.46 -6.41 -2.24
C VAL A 34 -29.04 -7.00 -0.89
N SER A 35 -27.86 -7.61 -0.83
CA SER A 35 -27.35 -8.21 0.39
C SER A 35 -25.84 -8.32 0.38
N VAL A 36 -25.27 -8.42 1.58
CA VAL A 36 -23.85 -8.74 1.82
C VAL A 36 -23.79 -9.90 2.79
N LYS A 37 -23.04 -10.96 2.46
CA LYS A 37 -22.93 -12.15 3.28
C LYS A 37 -21.43 -12.51 3.45
N LYS A 38 -21.00 -12.79 4.68
CA LYS A 38 -19.68 -13.37 4.93
C LYS A 38 -19.70 -14.83 4.50
N LEU A 39 -18.81 -15.22 3.60
CA LEU A 39 -18.70 -16.60 3.09
C LEU A 39 -17.73 -17.43 3.92
N GLY A 40 -16.69 -16.78 4.45
CA GLY A 40 -15.70 -17.44 5.27
C GLY A 40 -14.55 -16.51 5.63
N GLU A 41 -13.71 -17.00 6.51
CA GLU A 41 -12.50 -16.33 6.93
C GLU A 41 -11.40 -17.36 7.17
N GLY A 42 -10.29 -17.15 6.48
CA GLY A 42 -9.08 -17.93 6.67
C GLY A 42 -7.99 -17.12 7.36
N PHE A 43 -6.80 -17.65 7.34
CA PHE A 43 -5.63 -17.04 7.96
C PHE A 43 -5.26 -15.69 7.32
N HIS A 44 -5.34 -15.60 6.00
CA HIS A 44 -4.92 -14.40 5.26
C HIS A 44 -6.06 -13.46 4.88
N ASN A 45 -7.28 -13.97 4.69
CA ASN A 45 -8.37 -13.20 4.11
C ASN A 45 -9.70 -13.50 4.77
N ALA A 46 -10.54 -12.46 4.85
CA ALA A 46 -11.99 -12.60 4.97
C ALA A 46 -12.64 -12.44 3.60
N VAL A 47 -13.63 -13.29 3.30
CA VAL A 47 -14.30 -13.35 2.00
C VAL A 47 -15.78 -13.08 2.20
N PHE A 48 -16.31 -12.16 1.40
CA PHE A 48 -17.72 -11.78 1.43
C PHE A 48 -18.31 -11.90 0.03
N SER A 49 -19.58 -12.24 -0.04
CA SER A 49 -20.40 -12.12 -1.23
C SER A 49 -21.21 -10.85 -1.13
N ILE A 50 -21.31 -10.11 -2.23
CA ILE A 50 -22.21 -8.99 -2.40
C ILE A 50 -23.14 -9.24 -3.57
N LEU A 51 -24.44 -9.38 -3.30
CA LEU A 51 -25.48 -9.52 -4.30
C LEU A 51 -25.99 -8.13 -4.68
N VAL A 52 -25.96 -7.84 -5.97
CA VAL A 52 -26.43 -6.54 -6.49
C VAL A 52 -27.46 -6.75 -7.61
N LYS A 53 -28.46 -5.90 -7.63
CA LYS A 53 -29.41 -5.79 -8.73
C LYS A 53 -28.86 -4.84 -9.77
N LYS A 54 -28.58 -5.34 -10.97
CA LYS A 54 -28.06 -4.61 -12.14
C LYS A 54 -29.12 -4.55 -13.22
N GLY A 55 -29.92 -3.50 -13.20
CA GLY A 55 -31.14 -3.43 -14.03
C GLY A 55 -32.13 -4.54 -13.66
N LYS A 56 -32.44 -5.44 -14.58
CA LYS A 56 -33.34 -6.59 -14.36
C LYS A 56 -32.65 -7.88 -13.90
N LYS A 57 -31.30 -7.88 -13.77
CA LYS A 57 -30.52 -9.07 -13.43
C LYS A 57 -29.90 -8.93 -12.05
N ASP A 58 -29.87 -10.01 -11.32
CA ASP A 58 -29.09 -10.14 -10.10
C ASP A 58 -27.70 -10.66 -10.45
N VAL A 59 -26.68 -10.01 -9.89
CA VAL A 59 -25.26 -10.36 -10.12
C VAL A 59 -24.58 -10.41 -8.76
N GLU A 60 -23.79 -11.44 -8.55
CA GLU A 60 -23.02 -11.66 -7.33
C GLU A 60 -21.54 -11.38 -7.57
N PHE A 61 -20.90 -10.64 -6.65
CA PHE A 61 -19.48 -10.38 -6.64
C PHE A 61 -18.85 -10.88 -5.36
N ILE A 62 -17.56 -11.18 -5.42
CA ILE A 62 -16.75 -11.53 -4.25
C ILE A 62 -15.92 -10.34 -3.84
N ILE A 63 -15.99 -9.99 -2.57
CA ILE A 63 -15.10 -9.03 -1.91
C ILE A 63 -14.13 -9.84 -1.06
N ARG A 64 -12.84 -9.67 -1.31
CA ARG A 64 -11.77 -10.27 -0.51
C ARG A 64 -11.03 -9.17 0.24
N ILE A 65 -10.94 -9.29 1.54
CA ILE A 65 -10.25 -8.33 2.41
C ILE A 65 -9.11 -9.05 3.10
N VAL A 66 -7.89 -8.56 2.92
CA VAL A 66 -6.70 -9.13 3.55
C VAL A 66 -6.70 -8.76 5.04
N ARG A 67 -6.46 -9.74 5.90
CA ARG A 67 -6.40 -9.56 7.36
C ARG A 67 -5.09 -8.89 7.76
N GLY A 68 -5.18 -7.93 8.70
CA GLY A 68 -4.02 -7.23 9.26
C GLY A 68 -3.68 -7.65 10.69
N ASP A 69 -4.37 -8.65 11.24
CA ASP A 69 -4.25 -9.08 12.64
C ASP A 69 -3.52 -10.43 12.82
N THR A 70 -3.02 -11.02 11.73
CA THR A 70 -2.42 -12.36 11.76
C THR A 70 -0.89 -12.37 11.84
N GLY A 71 -0.23 -11.22 11.73
CA GLY A 71 1.22 -11.09 11.87
C GLY A 71 2.05 -11.67 10.70
N TRP A 72 1.42 -12.06 9.58
CA TRP A 72 2.07 -12.67 8.42
C TRP A 72 2.51 -11.68 7.33
N GLY A 73 2.95 -10.48 7.72
CA GLY A 73 3.40 -9.49 6.78
C GLY A 73 2.30 -8.61 6.19
N HIS A 74 1.09 -8.67 6.76
CA HIS A 74 -0.07 -7.87 6.36
C HIS A 74 -0.46 -6.83 7.40
N ASP A 75 0.43 -6.51 8.33
CA ASP A 75 0.16 -5.64 9.48
C ASP A 75 -0.21 -4.22 9.05
N TYR A 76 0.46 -3.69 8.04
CA TYR A 76 0.21 -2.34 7.52
C TYR A 76 -0.73 -2.34 6.32
N VAL A 77 -1.45 -1.23 6.14
CA VAL A 77 -2.33 -1.04 4.98
C VAL A 77 -1.55 -1.09 3.67
N SER A 78 -0.33 -0.57 3.65
CA SER A 78 0.58 -0.63 2.48
C SER A 78 0.86 -2.06 2.03
N ASP A 79 1.10 -2.97 2.96
CA ASP A 79 1.40 -4.38 2.64
C ASP A 79 0.20 -5.06 2.01
N ARG A 80 -0.98 -4.80 2.59
CA ARG A 80 -2.25 -5.32 2.06
C ARG A 80 -2.57 -4.75 0.69
N ALA A 81 -2.31 -3.46 0.48
CA ALA A 81 -2.50 -2.82 -0.83
C ALA A 81 -1.58 -3.43 -1.88
N SER A 82 -0.28 -3.56 -1.60
CA SER A 82 0.69 -4.19 -2.50
C SER A 82 0.29 -5.62 -2.87
N THR A 83 -0.10 -6.43 -1.89
CA THR A 83 -0.57 -7.82 -2.12
C THR A 83 -1.78 -7.85 -3.05
N LEU A 84 -2.78 -6.99 -2.81
CA LEU A 84 -4.01 -6.96 -3.63
C LEU A 84 -3.75 -6.44 -5.04
N LEU A 85 -2.89 -5.44 -5.21
CA LEU A 85 -2.52 -4.90 -6.53
C LEU A 85 -1.78 -5.95 -7.37
N LEU A 86 -0.85 -6.69 -6.78
CA LEU A 86 -0.18 -7.80 -7.45
C LEU A 86 -1.17 -8.89 -7.84
N GLN A 87 -2.05 -9.31 -6.94
CA GLN A 87 -3.09 -10.31 -7.22
C GLN A 87 -4.03 -9.84 -8.34
N HIS A 88 -4.44 -8.57 -8.33
CA HIS A 88 -5.27 -7.98 -9.38
C HIS A 88 -4.60 -8.10 -10.74
N ARG A 89 -3.33 -7.72 -10.85
CA ARG A 89 -2.54 -7.85 -12.08
C ARG A 89 -2.48 -9.31 -12.55
N LEU A 90 -2.09 -10.23 -11.66
CA LEU A 90 -1.96 -11.65 -11.99
C LEU A 90 -3.29 -12.27 -12.46
N LEU A 91 -4.40 -11.98 -11.79
CA LEU A 91 -5.72 -12.48 -12.19
C LEU A 91 -6.19 -11.95 -13.55
N ASN A 92 -5.73 -10.78 -13.98
CA ASN A 92 -6.11 -10.19 -15.24
C ASN A 92 -5.22 -10.62 -16.43
N ILE A 93 -3.99 -11.09 -16.17
CA ILE A 93 -3.11 -11.67 -17.20
C ILE A 93 -3.25 -13.19 -17.29
N ALA A 94 -3.76 -13.86 -16.27
CA ALA A 94 -3.97 -15.31 -16.26
C ALA A 94 -4.98 -15.75 -17.34
N PRO A 95 -4.82 -16.94 -17.93
CA PRO A 95 -5.78 -17.47 -18.89
C PRO A 95 -7.19 -17.56 -18.28
N LYS A 96 -8.22 -17.19 -19.04
CA LYS A 96 -9.62 -17.09 -18.55
C LYS A 96 -10.18 -18.41 -17.97
N HIS A 97 -9.65 -19.54 -18.38
CA HIS A 97 -10.07 -20.85 -17.87
C HIS A 97 -9.41 -21.22 -16.54
N THR A 98 -8.32 -20.53 -16.14
CA THR A 98 -7.58 -20.81 -14.91
C THR A 98 -7.95 -19.89 -13.76
N ALA A 99 -8.38 -18.66 -14.04
CA ALA A 99 -8.69 -17.68 -13.02
C ALA A 99 -9.88 -16.78 -13.37
N ARG A 100 -10.59 -16.31 -12.36
CA ARG A 100 -11.65 -15.31 -12.52
C ARG A 100 -11.01 -13.91 -12.57
N ARG A 101 -11.52 -13.08 -13.47
CA ARG A 101 -11.07 -11.67 -13.61
C ARG A 101 -11.29 -10.90 -12.31
N SER A 102 -10.28 -10.16 -11.89
CA SER A 102 -10.41 -9.13 -10.87
C SER A 102 -10.88 -7.82 -11.54
N PHE A 103 -11.96 -7.22 -11.03
CA PHE A 103 -12.47 -5.96 -11.59
C PHE A 103 -11.63 -4.77 -11.15
N ASP A 104 -11.25 -4.74 -9.86
CA ASP A 104 -10.49 -3.63 -9.29
C ASP A 104 -9.91 -3.99 -7.92
N VAL A 105 -9.00 -3.14 -7.45
CA VAL A 105 -8.58 -3.03 -6.04
C VAL A 105 -9.13 -1.73 -5.50
N LEU A 106 -9.90 -1.81 -4.42
CA LEU A 106 -10.57 -0.66 -3.82
C LEU A 106 -9.99 -0.37 -2.45
N ALA A 107 -9.63 0.88 -2.20
CA ALA A 107 -9.24 1.36 -0.87
C ALA A 107 -10.50 1.82 -0.11
N ILE A 108 -10.58 1.49 1.18
CA ILE A 108 -11.58 2.00 2.11
C ILE A 108 -11.00 3.25 2.77
N LEU A 109 -11.64 4.40 2.60
CA LEU A 109 -11.21 5.66 3.17
C LEU A 109 -11.74 5.83 4.60
N LYS A 110 -11.11 6.71 5.39
CA LYS A 110 -11.50 6.99 6.79
C LYS A 110 -12.95 7.46 6.93
N ASN A 111 -13.48 8.13 5.92
CA ASN A 111 -14.87 8.60 5.88
C ASN A 111 -15.87 7.52 5.43
N GLY A 112 -15.43 6.27 5.20
CA GLY A 112 -16.24 5.15 4.72
C GLY A 112 -16.52 5.15 3.21
N GLU A 113 -15.92 6.04 2.46
CA GLU A 113 -15.95 6.01 0.99
C GLU A 113 -14.91 5.04 0.45
N ILE A 114 -14.99 4.73 -0.85
CA ILE A 114 -14.03 3.88 -1.54
C ILE A 114 -13.36 4.64 -2.68
N ALA A 115 -12.08 4.28 -2.94
CA ALA A 115 -11.32 4.78 -4.07
C ALA A 115 -10.75 3.60 -4.88
N SER A 116 -10.76 3.72 -6.21
CA SER A 116 -10.16 2.75 -7.13
C SER A 116 -8.65 2.90 -7.14
N LEU A 117 -7.94 1.77 -7.02
CA LEU A 117 -6.48 1.68 -7.11
C LEU A 117 -6.03 0.79 -8.27
N GLY A 118 -6.86 -0.15 -8.73
CA GLY A 118 -6.48 -1.14 -9.74
C GLY A 118 -6.21 -0.55 -11.13
N ASN A 119 -6.73 0.64 -11.42
CA ASN A 119 -6.49 1.37 -12.66
C ASN A 119 -5.40 2.44 -12.56
N SER A 120 -4.68 2.50 -11.43
CA SER A 120 -3.55 3.42 -11.27
C SER A 120 -2.39 2.97 -12.15
N ILE A 121 -1.72 3.93 -12.77
CA ILE A 121 -0.51 3.71 -13.57
C ILE A 121 0.75 4.02 -12.76
N GLU A 122 0.62 4.91 -11.76
CA GLU A 122 1.73 5.31 -10.89
C GLU A 122 1.19 5.90 -9.58
N PHE A 123 2.04 5.91 -8.58
CA PHE A 123 1.79 6.53 -7.29
C PHE A 123 2.85 7.59 -7.03
N PHE A 124 2.47 8.70 -6.42
CA PHE A 124 3.40 9.75 -6.04
C PHE A 124 3.14 10.23 -4.61
N ASN A 125 4.18 10.72 -3.97
CA ASN A 125 4.09 11.31 -2.65
C ASN A 125 4.15 12.83 -2.76
N LEU A 126 3.18 13.52 -2.17
CA LEU A 126 3.18 14.97 -2.06
C LEU A 126 3.74 15.35 -0.69
N VAL A 127 4.88 16.01 -0.70
CA VAL A 127 5.59 16.44 0.52
C VAL A 127 5.82 17.94 0.53
N GLU A 128 5.98 18.51 1.71
CA GLU A 128 6.33 19.91 1.87
C GLU A 128 7.72 20.20 1.29
N LYS A 129 7.83 21.29 0.52
CA LYS A 129 9.11 21.74 -0.04
C LYS A 129 9.90 22.48 1.01
N ILE A 130 11.11 22.01 1.31
CA ILE A 130 12.07 22.76 2.10
C ILE A 130 12.58 23.95 1.29
N SER A 131 12.52 25.17 1.86
CA SER A 131 13.04 26.36 1.21
C SER A 131 14.57 26.32 1.13
N LEU A 132 15.10 26.30 -0.08
CA LEU A 132 16.55 26.23 -0.34
C LEU A 132 17.24 27.59 -0.42
N LYS A 133 16.60 28.71 -0.03
CA LYS A 133 17.22 30.04 -0.10
C LYS A 133 18.59 30.17 0.59
N LYS A 134 18.87 29.27 1.57
CA LYS A 134 20.14 29.24 2.33
C LYS A 134 20.77 27.83 2.36
N TRP A 135 20.24 26.88 1.58
CA TRP A 135 20.63 25.48 1.62
C TRP A 135 20.88 24.97 0.20
N ARG A 136 21.86 24.12 0.05
CA ARG A 136 22.09 23.37 -1.17
C ARG A 136 22.07 21.86 -0.89
N PRO A 137 21.74 21.02 -1.88
CA PRO A 137 21.84 19.58 -1.73
C PRO A 137 23.26 19.15 -1.37
N TYR A 138 23.41 18.22 -0.45
CA TYR A 138 24.71 17.70 -0.07
C TYR A 138 25.43 16.98 -1.24
N SER A 139 24.68 16.46 -2.19
CA SER A 139 25.23 15.91 -3.43
C SER A 139 26.11 16.88 -4.20
N GLU A 140 25.82 18.18 -4.15
CA GLU A 140 26.67 19.19 -4.80
C GLU A 140 28.07 19.26 -4.13
N ASP A 141 28.12 19.18 -2.79
CA ASP A 141 29.38 19.12 -2.06
C ASP A 141 30.17 17.86 -2.43
N LEU A 142 29.49 16.70 -2.57
CA LEU A 142 30.14 15.45 -2.98
C LEU A 142 30.73 15.52 -4.40
N PHE A 143 30.01 16.15 -5.35
CA PHE A 143 30.56 16.38 -6.69
C PHE A 143 31.77 17.30 -6.70
N GLU A 144 31.78 18.34 -5.86
CA GLU A 144 32.94 19.23 -5.73
C GLU A 144 34.14 18.51 -5.11
N ILE A 145 33.93 17.64 -4.11
CA ILE A 145 34.96 16.81 -3.51
C ILE A 145 35.54 15.84 -4.56
N ALA A 146 34.66 15.17 -5.31
CA ALA A 146 35.06 14.23 -6.36
C ALA A 146 35.93 14.91 -7.43
N LYS A 147 35.55 16.10 -7.87
CA LYS A 147 36.33 16.90 -8.83
C LYS A 147 37.71 17.30 -8.29
N ARG A 148 37.79 17.60 -7.01
CA ARG A 148 39.03 18.03 -6.36
C ARG A 148 39.96 16.87 -6.04
N GLY A 149 39.40 15.68 -5.84
CA GLY A 149 40.15 14.43 -5.59
C GLY A 149 40.73 14.29 -4.16
N PHE A 150 40.43 15.21 -3.26
CA PHE A 150 40.86 15.12 -1.84
C PHE A 150 39.83 15.79 -0.92
N LEU A 151 39.85 15.39 0.38
CA LEU A 151 39.05 15.97 1.45
C LEU A 151 39.83 17.09 2.14
N ASN A 152 39.16 18.19 2.44
CA ASN A 152 39.68 19.24 3.32
C ASN A 152 38.97 19.21 4.69
N GLU A 153 39.45 20.03 5.62
CA GLU A 153 38.89 20.09 6.98
C GLU A 153 37.40 20.46 7.03
N LYS A 154 36.92 21.31 6.09
CA LYS A 154 35.49 21.67 6.00
C LYS A 154 34.63 20.49 5.59
N ASP A 155 35.13 19.64 4.70
CA ASP A 155 34.41 18.44 4.25
C ASP A 155 34.31 17.42 5.39
N ILE A 156 35.40 17.21 6.12
CA ILE A 156 35.44 16.34 7.31
C ILE A 156 34.43 16.85 8.36
N LYS A 157 34.44 18.15 8.64
CA LYS A 157 33.49 18.75 9.60
C LYS A 157 32.03 18.56 9.17
N ARG A 158 31.74 18.67 7.87
CA ARG A 158 30.37 18.42 7.34
C ARG A 158 29.99 16.96 7.48
N CYS A 159 30.91 16.02 7.20
CA CYS A 159 30.66 14.58 7.43
C CYS A 159 30.35 14.30 8.90
N CYS A 160 31.08 14.89 9.84
CA CYS A 160 30.82 14.76 11.27
C CYS A 160 29.41 15.28 11.63
N ILE A 161 28.99 16.44 11.11
CA ILE A 161 27.66 16.99 11.36
C ILE A 161 26.57 16.04 10.86
N ILE A 162 26.75 15.40 9.70
CA ILE A 162 25.80 14.41 9.17
C ILE A 162 25.78 13.15 10.04
N ALA A 163 26.96 12.67 10.45
CA ALA A 163 27.06 11.52 11.35
C ALA A 163 26.36 11.78 12.69
N ASP A 164 26.56 12.96 13.27
CA ASP A 164 25.89 13.39 14.50
C ASP A 164 24.37 13.46 14.32
N TYR A 165 23.91 14.00 13.19
CA TYR A 165 22.47 14.05 12.87
C TYR A 165 21.88 12.64 12.75
N ILE A 166 22.50 11.73 11.99
CA ILE A 166 22.05 10.34 11.84
C ILE A 166 22.07 9.65 13.22
N SER A 167 23.12 9.83 13.99
CA SER A 167 23.24 9.28 15.35
C SER A 167 22.10 9.78 16.26
N SER A 168 21.78 11.08 16.19
CA SER A 168 20.68 11.65 16.95
C SER A 168 19.32 11.08 16.57
N LEU A 169 19.06 10.88 15.27
CA LEU A 169 17.85 10.20 14.79
C LEU A 169 17.76 8.76 15.32
N HIS A 170 18.84 8.01 15.24
CA HIS A 170 18.90 6.63 15.72
C HIS A 170 18.91 6.51 17.25
N SER A 171 19.12 7.59 18.00
CA SER A 171 18.99 7.59 19.46
C SER A 171 17.53 7.48 19.93
N ILE A 172 16.58 7.90 19.09
CA ILE A 172 15.14 7.80 19.38
C ILE A 172 14.71 6.36 19.25
N LYS A 173 14.32 5.74 20.37
CA LYS A 173 13.85 4.36 20.40
C LYS A 173 12.33 4.29 20.38
N ILE A 174 11.77 3.78 19.30
CA ILE A 174 10.33 3.57 19.18
C ILE A 174 10.01 2.14 19.65
N LYS A 175 9.25 2.02 20.76
CA LYS A 175 8.79 0.72 21.25
C LYS A 175 7.56 0.27 20.47
N ASN A 176 7.79 -0.30 19.28
CA ASN A 176 6.73 -0.83 18.41
C ASN A 176 7.20 -2.15 17.79
N GLU A 177 6.68 -3.26 18.32
CA GLU A 177 7.06 -4.61 17.88
C GLU A 177 6.73 -4.87 16.41
N LYS A 178 5.58 -4.40 15.91
CA LYS A 178 5.18 -4.57 14.51
C LYS A 178 6.13 -3.81 13.58
N LEU A 179 6.51 -2.58 13.94
CA LEU A 179 7.45 -1.78 13.16
C LEU A 179 8.84 -2.41 13.15
N TYR A 180 9.29 -2.96 14.29
CA TYR A 180 10.56 -3.67 14.39
C TYR A 180 10.59 -4.91 13.48
N LYS A 181 9.56 -5.76 13.58
CA LYS A 181 9.44 -6.96 12.72
C LYS A 181 9.40 -6.59 11.23
N ARG A 182 8.71 -5.50 10.89
CA ARG A 182 8.66 -4.99 9.53
C ARG A 182 10.04 -4.55 9.04
N HIS A 183 10.77 -3.80 9.86
CA HIS A 183 12.10 -3.32 9.53
C HIS A 183 13.10 -4.48 9.30
N ILE A 184 13.04 -5.51 10.13
CA ILE A 184 13.86 -6.71 9.92
C ILE A 184 13.51 -7.40 8.59
N ARG A 185 12.24 -7.54 8.24
CA ARG A 185 11.84 -8.11 6.95
C ARG A 185 12.33 -7.29 5.76
N ASP A 186 12.20 -5.97 5.84
CA ASP A 186 12.64 -5.07 4.78
C ASP A 186 14.17 -5.15 4.60
N LEU A 187 14.93 -5.28 5.67
CA LEU A 187 16.39 -5.43 5.59
C LEU A 187 16.82 -6.79 5.00
N ILE A 188 16.11 -7.87 5.30
CA ILE A 188 16.52 -9.22 4.89
C ILE A 188 15.94 -9.60 3.52
N GLY A 189 14.72 -9.18 3.23
CA GLY A 189 13.95 -9.63 2.07
C GLY A 189 13.56 -8.53 1.08
N HIS A 190 14.08 -7.32 1.23
CA HIS A 190 13.75 -6.23 0.31
C HIS A 190 14.52 -6.37 -1.00
N GLY A 191 13.80 -6.38 -2.12
CA GLY A 191 14.37 -6.57 -3.45
C GLY A 191 15.45 -5.55 -3.82
N GLU A 192 15.35 -4.31 -3.36
CA GLU A 192 16.34 -3.27 -3.63
C GLU A 192 17.61 -3.40 -2.78
N MET A 193 17.54 -3.99 -1.59
CA MET A 193 18.68 -4.08 -0.69
C MET A 193 19.53 -5.31 -0.94
N ILE A 194 18.94 -6.48 -0.98
CA ILE A 194 19.68 -7.75 -1.12
C ILE A 194 19.49 -8.32 -2.52
N MET A 195 18.24 -8.53 -2.94
CA MET A 195 17.97 -9.16 -4.23
C MET A 195 18.28 -8.23 -5.40
N GLY A 196 17.95 -6.94 -5.30
CA GLY A 196 18.27 -5.95 -6.34
C GLY A 196 19.77 -5.74 -6.53
N VAL A 197 20.59 -5.90 -5.48
CA VAL A 197 22.06 -5.87 -5.60
C VAL A 197 22.60 -7.19 -6.15
N ILE A 198 22.01 -8.33 -5.79
CA ILE A 198 22.50 -9.65 -6.20
C ILE A 198 22.12 -9.96 -7.65
N ASP A 199 20.91 -9.62 -8.10
CA ASP A 199 20.42 -9.97 -9.44
C ASP A 199 20.78 -8.95 -10.54
N THR A 200 21.41 -7.82 -10.17
CA THR A 200 21.92 -6.83 -11.14
C THR A 200 23.43 -6.92 -11.41
N TYR A 201 24.14 -7.81 -10.73
CA TYR A 201 25.57 -8.05 -10.94
C TYR A 201 25.85 -9.36 -11.65
#